data_c3e2c79eeb24003170887293af475294
#
_entry.id   c3e2c79eeb24003170887293af475294
#
_cell.length_a   1.000
_cell.length_b   1.000
_cell.length_c   1.000
_cell.angle_alpha   90.00
_cell.angle_beta   90.00
_cell.angle_gamma   90.00
#
_symmetry.space_group_name_H-M   'P 1'
#
loop_
_entity.id
_entity.type
_entity.pdbx_description
1 polymer ?
#
loop_
_entity_poly.entity_id
_entity_poly.type
_entity_poly.pdbx_seq_one_letter_code
_entity_poly.pdbx_strand_id
1 'polypeptide(L)'
;MTEDYKDYKLRGKVHAPFGPMILEFQMLEPYVSMLNEYGDKISASDEKSKQLDWSDNLVGNVKQEHKIEEHIWYEKPNKNLPNLFTWAGNCVSMYIKTHLSKGDKDDIEMSKKPIKSIQLHNSWLVNSIAGDFNPPHMHSGMLSIAGWLKVPKSIEKDKEREQAGWIEFLFADPHPFVNPKYSTKPEVGKIMIFPNWLQHQVYPFRGKGIRRSISFNMSYNF
;
A
#
# COMPACT_ATOMS: atom_id res chain seq x y z
N MET A 1 5.39 28.95 0.83
CA MET A 1 6.47 28.61 -0.13
C MET A 1 5.96 27.46 -0.95
N THR A 2 5.70 27.70 -2.23
CA THR A 2 5.29 26.63 -3.16
C THR A 2 6.52 25.83 -3.50
N GLU A 3 6.66 24.62 -2.96
CA GLU A 3 7.69 23.69 -3.39
C GLU A 3 7.52 23.41 -4.89
N ASP A 4 8.62 23.57 -5.64
CA ASP A 4 8.61 23.31 -7.07
C ASP A 4 8.91 21.83 -7.33
N TYR A 5 7.85 21.04 -7.59
CA TYR A 5 7.93 19.60 -7.87
C TYR A 5 8.28 19.28 -9.33
N LYS A 6 8.86 20.23 -10.10
CA LYS A 6 9.19 20.02 -11.51
C LYS A 6 10.09 18.81 -11.76
N ASP A 7 10.96 18.49 -10.80
CA ASP A 7 11.93 17.40 -10.88
C ASP A 7 11.70 16.31 -9.81
N TYR A 8 10.43 16.04 -9.43
CA TYR A 8 10.20 14.98 -8.46
C TYR A 8 10.73 13.64 -8.99
N LYS A 9 11.51 12.95 -8.17
CA LYS A 9 12.02 11.60 -8.45
C LYS A 9 11.35 10.62 -7.52
N LEU A 10 10.83 9.52 -8.08
CA LEU A 10 10.38 8.39 -7.27
C LEU A 10 11.55 7.86 -6.45
N ARG A 11 11.39 7.84 -5.13
CA ARG A 11 12.36 7.23 -4.21
C ARG A 11 11.78 5.93 -3.70
N GLY A 12 12.49 4.84 -3.95
CA GLY A 12 12.10 3.52 -3.54
C GLY A 12 13.23 2.78 -2.82
N LYS A 13 12.87 1.89 -1.93
CA LYS A 13 13.77 0.97 -1.25
C LYS A 13 13.36 -0.46 -1.56
N VAL A 14 14.31 -1.26 -2.00
CA VAL A 14 14.08 -2.69 -2.31
C VAL A 14 14.28 -3.52 -1.06
N HIS A 15 13.27 -4.27 -0.69
CA HIS A 15 13.34 -5.28 0.33
C HIS A 15 13.14 -6.64 -0.34
N ALA A 16 14.12 -7.52 -0.27
CA ALA A 16 14.08 -8.87 -0.79
C ALA A 16 14.55 -9.86 0.29
N PRO A 17 13.85 -9.95 1.43
CA PRO A 17 14.26 -10.75 2.58
C PRO A 17 14.14 -12.27 2.32
N PHE A 18 13.39 -12.64 1.31
CA PHE A 18 13.19 -14.00 0.83
C PHE A 18 12.81 -13.93 -0.66
N GLY A 19 12.47 -14.98 -1.34
CA GLY A 19 12.24 -15.05 -2.79
C GLY A 19 11.43 -13.90 -3.41
N PRO A 20 10.19 -13.57 -2.97
CA PRO A 20 9.46 -12.43 -3.52
C PRO A 20 10.07 -11.09 -3.10
N MET A 21 10.14 -10.16 -4.05
CA MET A 21 10.59 -8.81 -3.78
C MET A 21 9.45 -7.96 -3.19
N ILE A 22 9.78 -7.14 -2.22
CA ILE A 22 8.93 -6.07 -1.71
C ILE A 22 9.64 -4.74 -2.01
N LEU A 23 8.95 -3.82 -2.68
CA LEU A 23 9.49 -2.52 -3.00
C LEU A 23 8.77 -1.44 -2.17
N GLU A 24 9.56 -0.64 -1.44
CA GLU A 24 9.06 0.45 -0.60
C GLU A 24 9.24 1.79 -1.31
N PHE A 25 8.19 2.60 -1.35
CA PHE A 25 8.19 3.96 -1.85
C PHE A 25 7.76 4.93 -0.77
N GLN A 26 8.15 6.19 -0.91
CA GLN A 26 7.60 7.30 -0.13
C GLN A 26 6.61 8.08 -1.01
N MET A 27 5.32 8.03 -0.66
CA MET A 27 4.29 8.88 -1.24
C MET A 27 4.53 10.32 -0.79
N LEU A 28 4.49 11.26 -1.73
CA LEU A 28 4.65 12.67 -1.43
C LEU A 28 3.45 13.20 -0.63
N GLU A 29 3.74 14.16 0.24
CA GLU A 29 2.77 14.76 1.15
C GLU A 29 1.47 15.25 0.45
N PRO A 30 1.50 15.89 -0.73
CA PRO A 30 0.28 16.33 -1.39
C PRO A 30 -0.71 15.20 -1.73
N TYR A 31 -0.22 13.99 -2.07
CA TYR A 31 -1.10 12.83 -2.27
C TYR A 31 -1.65 12.32 -0.93
N VAL A 32 -0.81 12.30 0.12
CA VAL A 32 -1.23 11.91 1.47
C VAL A 32 -2.35 12.81 1.97
N SER A 33 -2.20 14.11 1.82
CA SER A 33 -3.22 15.10 2.19
C SER A 33 -4.50 14.92 1.38
N MET A 34 -4.42 14.83 0.05
CA MET A 34 -5.57 14.61 -0.83
C MET A 34 -6.39 13.37 -0.42
N LEU A 35 -5.71 12.24 -0.19
CA LEU A 35 -6.36 10.99 0.22
C LEU A 35 -6.91 11.05 1.64
N ASN A 36 -6.26 11.78 2.54
CA ASN A 36 -6.77 11.99 3.88
C ASN A 36 -8.03 12.86 3.88
N GLU A 37 -8.05 13.95 3.13
CA GLU A 37 -9.24 14.80 2.97
C GLU A 37 -10.41 14.02 2.37
N TYR A 38 -10.15 13.18 1.36
CA TYR A 38 -11.16 12.30 0.79
C TYR A 38 -11.71 11.33 1.85
N GLY A 39 -10.84 10.63 2.59
CA GLY A 39 -11.26 9.70 3.62
C GLY A 39 -11.97 10.37 4.81
N ASP A 40 -11.61 11.62 5.15
CA ASP A 40 -12.30 12.40 6.18
C ASP A 40 -13.71 12.79 5.72
N LYS A 41 -13.90 13.15 4.44
CA LYS A 41 -15.24 13.43 3.85
C LYS A 41 -16.16 12.20 3.87
N ILE A 42 -15.61 11.00 3.61
CA ILE A 42 -16.39 9.75 3.72
C ILE A 42 -16.80 9.52 5.17
N SER A 43 -15.84 9.60 6.11
CA SER A 43 -16.09 9.34 7.53
C SER A 43 -17.01 10.36 8.20
N ALA A 44 -17.16 11.56 7.62
CA ALA A 44 -18.07 12.61 8.11
C ALA A 44 -19.52 12.43 7.65
N SER A 45 -19.82 11.48 6.74
CA SER A 45 -21.14 11.24 6.18
C SER A 45 -21.53 9.78 6.33
N ASP A 46 -22.54 9.49 7.13
CA ASP A 46 -23.08 8.13 7.30
C ASP A 46 -23.59 7.55 5.97
N GLU A 47 -24.16 8.40 5.11
CA GLU A 47 -24.66 7.98 3.80
C GLU A 47 -23.50 7.55 2.89
N LYS A 48 -22.46 8.38 2.76
CA LYS A 48 -21.27 8.04 1.94
C LYS A 48 -20.53 6.83 2.53
N SER A 49 -20.40 6.75 3.83
CA SER A 49 -19.76 5.62 4.49
C SER A 49 -20.47 4.31 4.17
N LYS A 50 -21.81 4.28 4.20
CA LYS A 50 -22.59 3.10 3.80
C LYS A 50 -22.52 2.81 2.30
N GLN A 51 -22.58 3.84 1.46
CA GLN A 51 -22.51 3.69 0.00
C GLN A 51 -21.18 3.10 -0.46
N LEU A 52 -20.10 3.47 0.18
CA LEU A 52 -18.74 3.07 -0.17
C LEU A 52 -18.20 1.94 0.69
N ASP A 53 -19.04 1.34 1.55
CA ASP A 53 -18.63 0.22 2.39
C ASP A 53 -18.12 -0.95 1.53
N TRP A 54 -16.91 -1.41 1.85
CA TRP A 54 -16.20 -2.47 1.15
C TRP A 54 -15.90 -3.67 2.04
N SER A 55 -16.34 -3.65 3.29
CA SER A 55 -16.00 -4.60 4.35
C SER A 55 -16.32 -6.06 3.97
N ASP A 56 -17.45 -6.31 3.30
CA ASP A 56 -17.84 -7.65 2.85
C ASP A 56 -16.88 -8.29 1.84
N ASN A 57 -15.97 -7.50 1.25
CA ASN A 57 -14.96 -7.97 0.29
C ASN A 57 -13.61 -8.26 0.94
N LEU A 58 -13.48 -8.01 2.24
CA LEU A 58 -12.24 -8.08 2.97
C LEU A 58 -12.35 -9.05 4.16
N VAL A 59 -11.21 -9.59 4.58
CA VAL A 59 -11.15 -10.59 5.67
C VAL A 59 -10.80 -9.96 7.03
N GLY A 60 -10.61 -8.66 7.07
CA GLY A 60 -10.22 -7.92 8.26
C GLY A 60 -11.33 -7.88 9.32
N ASN A 61 -10.96 -7.80 10.60
CA ASN A 61 -11.86 -7.39 11.65
C ASN A 61 -11.75 -5.86 11.83
N VAL A 62 -12.23 -5.13 10.82
CA VAL A 62 -12.17 -3.66 10.75
C VAL A 62 -13.56 -3.15 10.38
N LYS A 63 -14.00 -2.09 11.06
CA LYS A 63 -15.36 -1.56 10.89
C LYS A 63 -15.50 -0.50 9.80
N GLN A 64 -14.42 0.07 9.32
CA GLN A 64 -14.44 1.17 8.35
C GLN A 64 -13.47 0.90 7.20
N GLU A 65 -13.97 0.20 6.22
CA GLU A 65 -13.29 -0.13 4.98
C GLU A 65 -14.11 0.42 3.81
N HIS A 66 -13.57 1.41 3.09
CA HIS A 66 -14.32 2.13 2.08
C HIS A 66 -13.65 2.04 0.72
N LYS A 67 -14.41 1.66 -0.30
CA LYS A 67 -13.97 1.71 -1.70
C LYS A 67 -13.56 3.14 -2.07
N ILE A 68 -12.47 3.28 -2.82
CA ILE A 68 -12.08 4.57 -3.40
C ILE A 68 -12.81 4.73 -4.73
N GLU A 69 -13.51 5.86 -4.91
CA GLU A 69 -14.20 6.19 -6.14
C GLU A 69 -13.20 6.42 -7.28
N GLU A 70 -13.57 6.01 -8.49
CA GLU A 70 -12.68 6.01 -9.65
C GLU A 70 -12.11 7.40 -9.95
N HIS A 71 -12.90 8.46 -9.84
CA HIS A 71 -12.47 9.82 -10.16
C HIS A 71 -11.27 10.28 -9.33
N ILE A 72 -11.14 9.82 -8.07
CA ILE A 72 -10.01 10.16 -7.18
C ILE A 72 -8.66 9.74 -7.78
N TRP A 73 -8.64 8.65 -8.56
CA TRP A 73 -7.43 8.17 -9.21
C TRP A 73 -6.93 9.10 -10.31
N TYR A 74 -7.81 9.90 -10.89
CA TYR A 74 -7.47 10.86 -11.94
C TYR A 74 -7.29 12.29 -11.40
N GLU A 75 -7.51 12.52 -10.11
CA GLU A 75 -7.23 13.79 -9.47
C GLU A 75 -5.73 14.04 -9.32
N LYS A 76 -5.35 15.31 -9.51
CA LYS A 76 -4.00 15.80 -9.25
C LYS A 76 -3.99 16.51 -7.91
N PRO A 77 -3.07 16.17 -7.01
CA PRO A 77 -2.97 16.87 -5.72
C PRO A 77 -2.54 18.34 -5.89
N ASN A 78 -1.84 18.64 -6.98
CA ASN A 78 -1.51 20.00 -7.44
C ASN A 78 -1.12 19.99 -8.93
N LYS A 79 -0.90 21.19 -9.51
CA LYS A 79 -0.58 21.36 -10.95
C LYS A 79 0.77 20.77 -11.40
N ASN A 80 1.69 20.55 -10.45
CA ASN A 80 3.06 20.11 -10.75
C ASN A 80 3.24 18.59 -10.63
N LEU A 81 2.27 17.88 -10.06
CA LEU A 81 2.32 16.44 -9.89
C LEU A 81 1.37 15.72 -10.86
N PRO A 82 1.70 14.50 -11.29
CA PRO A 82 0.76 13.66 -12.04
C PRO A 82 -0.47 13.32 -11.18
N ASN A 83 -1.52 12.80 -11.80
CA ASN A 83 -2.62 12.23 -11.04
C ASN A 83 -2.19 10.96 -10.29
N LEU A 84 -3.02 10.52 -9.34
CA LEU A 84 -2.70 9.38 -8.48
C LEU A 84 -2.47 8.09 -9.28
N PHE A 85 -3.26 7.84 -10.33
CA PHE A 85 -3.11 6.67 -11.19
C PHE A 85 -1.76 6.65 -11.91
N THR A 86 -1.34 7.77 -12.48
CA THR A 86 -0.03 7.89 -13.15
C THR A 86 1.12 7.70 -12.15
N TRP A 87 1.01 8.28 -10.96
CA TRP A 87 2.02 8.10 -9.91
C TRP A 87 2.14 6.62 -9.51
N ALA A 88 1.01 5.95 -9.23
CA ALA A 88 0.98 4.54 -8.86
C ALA A 88 1.50 3.65 -9.99
N GLY A 89 1.13 3.93 -11.24
CA GLY A 89 1.61 3.24 -12.43
C GLY A 89 3.13 3.33 -12.60
N ASN A 90 3.72 4.48 -12.29
CA ASN A 90 5.18 4.65 -12.30
C ASN A 90 5.86 3.80 -11.22
N CYS A 91 5.28 3.72 -10.01
CA CYS A 91 5.78 2.86 -8.94
C CYS A 91 5.71 1.38 -9.33
N VAL A 92 4.59 0.94 -9.90
CA VAL A 92 4.39 -0.42 -10.40
C VAL A 92 5.39 -0.73 -11.53
N SER A 93 5.59 0.18 -12.48
CA SER A 93 6.57 0.02 -13.56
C SER A 93 7.99 -0.15 -13.02
N MET A 94 8.36 0.62 -12.00
CA MET A 94 9.66 0.48 -11.34
C MET A 94 9.78 -0.88 -10.64
N TYR A 95 8.74 -1.33 -9.94
CA TYR A 95 8.70 -2.65 -9.31
C TYR A 95 8.98 -3.76 -10.35
N ILE A 96 8.21 -3.78 -11.44
CA ILE A 96 8.31 -4.81 -12.49
C ILE A 96 9.71 -4.83 -13.09
N LYS A 97 10.21 -3.67 -13.52
CA LYS A 97 11.55 -3.56 -14.12
C LYS A 97 12.66 -3.94 -13.15
N THR A 98 12.55 -3.56 -11.89
CA THR A 98 13.53 -3.93 -10.85
C THR A 98 13.51 -5.43 -10.59
N HIS A 99 12.34 -6.04 -10.53
CA HIS A 99 12.20 -7.49 -10.33
C HIS A 99 12.82 -8.25 -11.49
N LEU A 100 12.41 -7.96 -12.71
CA LEU A 100 12.88 -8.63 -13.93
C LEU A 100 14.38 -8.42 -14.17
N SER A 101 14.93 -7.25 -13.81
CA SER A 101 16.38 -6.99 -13.97
C SER A 101 17.27 -7.86 -13.08
N LYS A 102 16.70 -8.56 -12.11
CA LYS A 102 17.39 -9.48 -11.18
C LYS A 102 17.14 -10.96 -11.52
N GLY A 103 16.28 -11.23 -12.50
CA GLY A 103 15.94 -12.55 -12.95
C GLY A 103 16.98 -13.16 -13.89
N ASP A 104 16.56 -14.15 -14.63
CA ASP A 104 17.38 -14.80 -15.66
C ASP A 104 17.54 -13.93 -16.92
N LYS A 105 18.11 -14.52 -17.98
CA LYS A 105 18.40 -13.81 -19.22
C LYS A 105 17.15 -13.31 -19.95
N ASP A 106 16.07 -14.09 -19.89
CA ASP A 106 14.79 -13.78 -20.53
C ASP A 106 14.05 -12.69 -19.76
N ASP A 107 14.09 -12.73 -18.43
CA ASP A 107 13.59 -11.68 -17.54
C ASP A 107 14.31 -10.35 -17.78
N ILE A 108 15.65 -10.38 -17.88
CA ILE A 108 16.43 -9.17 -18.15
C ILE A 108 16.07 -8.56 -19.52
N GLU A 109 15.89 -9.38 -20.56
CA GLU A 109 15.41 -8.89 -21.85
C GLU A 109 13.97 -8.35 -21.78
N MET A 110 13.10 -8.99 -21.01
CA MET A 110 11.74 -8.52 -20.78
C MET A 110 11.73 -7.16 -20.05
N SER A 111 12.63 -6.93 -19.10
CA SER A 111 12.72 -5.65 -18.35
C SER A 111 13.01 -4.44 -19.25
N LYS A 112 13.58 -4.66 -20.42
CA LYS A 112 13.87 -3.60 -21.42
C LYS A 112 12.66 -3.24 -22.28
N LYS A 113 11.64 -4.11 -22.33
CA LYS A 113 10.43 -3.86 -23.12
C LYS A 113 9.54 -2.81 -22.44
N PRO A 114 8.77 -2.04 -23.22
CA PRO A 114 7.77 -1.15 -22.67
C PRO A 114 6.61 -1.93 -22.08
N ILE A 115 6.13 -1.50 -20.91
CA ILE A 115 4.86 -1.98 -20.35
C ILE A 115 3.75 -1.33 -21.19
N LYS A 116 2.91 -2.13 -21.84
CA LYS A 116 1.84 -1.66 -22.74
C LYS A 116 0.65 -1.11 -21.97
N SER A 117 0.30 -1.75 -20.86
CA SER A 117 -0.83 -1.29 -20.04
C SER A 117 -0.64 -1.65 -18.56
N ILE A 118 -1.20 -0.80 -17.72
CA ILE A 118 -1.37 -1.04 -16.28
C ILE A 118 -2.86 -0.83 -15.99
N GLN A 119 -3.45 -1.74 -15.22
CA GLN A 119 -4.86 -1.72 -14.86
C GLN A 119 -5.02 -1.71 -13.35
N LEU A 120 -5.86 -0.82 -12.84
CA LEU A 120 -6.34 -0.83 -11.46
C LEU A 120 -7.59 -1.70 -11.37
N HIS A 121 -7.61 -2.68 -10.45
CA HIS A 121 -8.76 -3.57 -10.26
C HIS A 121 -9.68 -3.07 -9.16
N ASN A 122 -9.13 -2.88 -7.98
CA ASN A 122 -9.85 -2.40 -6.82
C ASN A 122 -8.93 -1.58 -5.92
N SER A 123 -9.55 -0.69 -5.14
CA SER A 123 -8.83 0.16 -4.21
C SER A 123 -9.74 0.57 -3.05
N TRP A 124 -9.19 0.64 -1.85
CA TRP A 124 -9.94 1.00 -0.66
C TRP A 124 -9.09 1.68 0.40
N LEU A 125 -9.75 2.44 1.25
CA LEU A 125 -9.20 2.98 2.48
C LEU A 125 -9.62 2.12 3.66
N VAL A 126 -8.73 1.93 4.61
CA VAL A 126 -8.96 1.21 5.86
C VAL A 126 -8.72 2.14 7.03
N ASN A 127 -9.75 2.44 7.81
CA ASN A 127 -9.64 3.18 9.06
C ASN A 127 -9.67 2.22 10.25
N SER A 128 -8.52 1.79 10.72
CA SER A 128 -8.39 0.90 11.87
C SER A 128 -8.33 1.69 13.18
N ILE A 129 -9.02 1.19 14.18
CA ILE A 129 -8.92 1.65 15.58
C ILE A 129 -8.23 0.58 16.44
N ALA A 130 -8.08 0.85 17.73
CA ALA A 130 -7.49 -0.10 18.67
C ALA A 130 -8.23 -1.45 18.67
N GLY A 131 -7.49 -2.54 18.51
CA GLY A 131 -8.02 -3.90 18.44
C GLY A 131 -8.32 -4.40 17.02
N ASP A 132 -8.44 -3.52 16.02
CA ASP A 132 -8.65 -3.93 14.64
C ASP A 132 -7.39 -4.58 14.06
N PHE A 133 -7.60 -5.62 13.27
CA PHE A 133 -6.53 -6.40 12.64
C PHE A 133 -6.98 -7.03 11.31
N ASN A 134 -6.02 -7.41 10.48
CA ASN A 134 -6.27 -8.27 9.33
C ASN A 134 -5.53 -9.59 9.54
N PRO A 135 -6.24 -10.74 9.49
CA PRO A 135 -5.61 -12.06 9.58
C PRO A 135 -4.73 -12.33 8.36
N PRO A 136 -3.93 -13.39 8.35
CA PRO A 136 -3.15 -13.79 7.17
C PRO A 136 -4.06 -13.99 5.94
N HIS A 137 -3.77 -13.26 4.86
CA HIS A 137 -4.54 -13.29 3.62
C HIS A 137 -3.69 -12.95 2.41
N MET A 138 -4.28 -13.11 1.24
CA MET A 138 -3.73 -12.77 -0.07
C MET A 138 -4.78 -11.99 -0.86
N HIS A 139 -4.38 -11.40 -1.98
CA HIS A 139 -5.26 -10.62 -2.84
C HIS A 139 -5.40 -11.25 -4.24
N SER A 140 -6.39 -10.76 -5.01
CA SER A 140 -6.51 -11.01 -6.44
C SER A 140 -5.65 -10.03 -7.25
N GLY A 141 -5.47 -10.29 -8.55
CA GLY A 141 -4.64 -9.46 -9.45
C GLY A 141 -3.22 -9.99 -9.61
N MET A 142 -2.25 -9.13 -9.86
CA MET A 142 -0.83 -9.49 -10.01
C MET A 142 0.04 -8.87 -8.93
N LEU A 143 -0.21 -7.60 -8.61
CA LEU A 143 0.51 -6.84 -7.59
C LEU A 143 -0.49 -6.23 -6.62
N SER A 144 -0.16 -6.30 -5.35
CA SER A 144 -0.85 -5.64 -4.26
C SER A 144 -0.01 -4.49 -3.72
N ILE A 145 -0.69 -3.44 -3.34
CA ILE A 145 -0.09 -2.24 -2.78
C ILE A 145 -0.79 -1.92 -1.46
N ALA A 146 0.01 -1.65 -0.44
CA ALA A 146 -0.46 -1.20 0.87
C ALA A 146 0.37 -0.03 1.36
N GLY A 147 -0.26 0.97 1.96
CA GLY A 147 0.45 2.14 2.49
C GLY A 147 -0.32 2.86 3.58
N TRP A 148 0.33 3.82 4.23
CA TRP A 148 -0.24 4.49 5.40
C TRP A 148 -0.37 5.99 5.18
N LEU A 149 -1.58 6.49 5.43
CA LEU A 149 -1.95 7.90 5.30
C LEU A 149 -2.04 8.62 6.67
N LYS A 150 -2.42 7.88 7.72
CA LYS A 150 -2.41 8.36 9.11
C LYS A 150 -1.86 7.26 10.01
N VAL A 151 -1.01 7.64 10.95
CA VAL A 151 -0.47 6.74 11.98
C VAL A 151 -0.65 7.41 13.34
N PRO A 152 -1.41 6.80 14.26
CA PRO A 152 -1.64 7.40 15.56
C PRO A 152 -0.39 7.29 16.44
N LYS A 153 -0.15 8.32 17.25
CA LYS A 153 0.99 8.33 18.19
C LYS A 153 1.00 7.18 19.19
N SER A 154 -0.14 6.53 19.41
CA SER A 154 -0.25 5.34 20.27
C SER A 154 0.57 4.16 19.74
N ILE A 155 0.68 3.99 18.42
CA ILE A 155 1.51 2.94 17.79
C ILE A 155 3.01 3.20 18.07
N GLU A 156 3.45 4.46 17.98
CA GLU A 156 4.85 4.84 18.21
C GLU A 156 5.27 4.66 19.68
N LYS A 157 4.32 4.79 20.60
CA LYS A 157 4.54 4.75 22.04
C LYS A 157 4.31 3.37 22.66
N ASP A 158 3.81 2.40 21.92
CA ASP A 158 3.56 1.05 22.43
C ASP A 158 4.88 0.29 22.58
N LYS A 159 5.50 0.42 23.75
CA LYS A 159 6.75 -0.27 24.08
C LYS A 159 6.56 -1.75 24.49
N GLU A 160 5.33 -2.15 24.77
CA GLU A 160 5.02 -3.51 25.21
C GLU A 160 4.80 -4.47 24.03
N ARG A 161 4.48 -3.91 22.84
CA ARG A 161 4.27 -4.66 21.60
C ARG A 161 5.02 -4.00 20.45
N GLU A 162 6.21 -4.46 20.21
CA GLU A 162 7.08 -3.95 19.15
C GLU A 162 6.40 -3.92 17.78
N GLN A 163 5.49 -4.87 17.50
CA GLN A 163 4.79 -4.99 16.21
C GLN A 163 3.37 -4.41 16.20
N ALA A 164 3.00 -3.58 17.19
CA ALA A 164 1.68 -2.97 17.25
C ALA A 164 1.33 -2.18 15.97
N GLY A 165 0.28 -2.60 15.26
CA GLY A 165 -0.18 -1.98 14.03
C GLY A 165 0.71 -2.20 12.79
N TRP A 166 1.75 -3.05 12.88
CA TRP A 166 2.63 -3.37 11.75
C TRP A 166 1.97 -4.29 10.74
N ILE A 167 2.43 -4.25 9.50
CA ILE A 167 2.20 -5.31 8.53
C ILE A 167 3.31 -6.35 8.63
N GLU A 168 2.94 -7.62 8.53
CA GLU A 168 3.88 -8.74 8.46
C GLU A 168 3.60 -9.57 7.22
N PHE A 169 4.62 -9.83 6.43
CA PHE A 169 4.61 -10.71 5.27
C PHE A 169 5.12 -12.08 5.68
N LEU A 170 4.48 -13.12 5.15
CA LEU A 170 4.75 -14.51 5.48
C LEU A 170 5.14 -15.27 4.21
N PHE A 171 6.28 -15.95 4.23
CA PHE A 171 6.77 -16.74 3.11
C PHE A 171 7.63 -17.91 3.59
N ALA A 172 7.26 -19.11 3.20
CA ALA A 172 7.86 -20.38 3.61
C ALA A 172 7.56 -20.79 5.06
N ASP A 173 7.87 -22.05 5.37
CA ASP A 173 7.78 -22.59 6.73
C ASP A 173 8.99 -22.20 7.58
N PRO A 174 8.85 -22.13 8.89
CA PRO A 174 9.96 -21.90 9.80
C PRO A 174 10.97 -23.07 9.74
N HIS A 175 12.17 -22.78 9.29
CA HIS A 175 13.30 -23.72 9.31
C HIS A 175 14.54 -23.06 9.92
N PRO A 176 15.52 -23.83 10.44
CA PRO A 176 16.80 -23.27 10.84
C PRO A 176 17.43 -22.48 9.68
N PHE A 177 17.91 -21.27 9.97
CA PHE A 177 18.54 -20.37 9.00
C PHE A 177 17.62 -19.77 7.92
N VAL A 178 16.31 -19.97 8.02
CA VAL A 178 15.31 -19.33 7.16
C VAL A 178 14.57 -18.25 7.95
N ASN A 179 14.46 -17.08 7.40
CA ASN A 179 13.58 -16.04 7.92
C ASN A 179 12.23 -16.11 7.18
N PRO A 180 11.19 -16.76 7.75
CA PRO A 180 9.93 -16.99 7.06
C PRO A 180 9.02 -15.78 7.07
N LYS A 181 9.42 -14.67 7.68
CA LYS A 181 8.60 -13.48 7.84
C LYS A 181 9.40 -12.19 7.75
N TYR A 182 8.75 -11.15 7.29
CA TYR A 182 9.25 -9.79 7.24
C TYR A 182 8.18 -8.83 7.75
N SER A 183 8.49 -8.03 8.75
CA SER A 183 7.56 -7.05 9.31
C SER A 183 8.09 -5.64 9.12
N THR A 184 7.17 -4.69 8.90
CA THR A 184 7.55 -3.27 8.83
C THR A 184 6.56 -2.39 9.56
N LYS A 185 7.11 -1.34 10.19
CA LYS A 185 6.35 -0.35 10.95
C LYS A 185 5.55 0.55 10.01
N PRO A 186 4.30 0.91 10.38
CA PRO A 186 3.55 1.93 9.66
C PRO A 186 4.21 3.30 9.83
N GLU A 187 4.40 3.98 8.71
CA GLU A 187 4.90 5.36 8.63
C GLU A 187 4.09 6.13 7.60
N VAL A 188 3.74 7.39 7.89
CA VAL A 188 2.94 8.20 6.96
C VAL A 188 3.67 8.38 5.64
N GLY A 189 2.98 8.07 4.55
CA GLY A 189 3.50 8.12 3.19
C GLY A 189 4.27 6.87 2.74
N LYS A 190 4.60 5.94 3.63
CA LYS A 190 5.23 4.66 3.24
C LYS A 190 4.23 3.82 2.44
N ILE A 191 4.65 3.37 1.26
CA ILE A 191 3.89 2.50 0.35
C ILE A 191 4.72 1.27 0.05
N MET A 192 4.11 0.09 0.19
CA MET A 192 4.72 -1.22 -0.09
C MET A 192 4.06 -1.82 -1.32
N ILE A 193 4.85 -2.27 -2.31
CA ILE A 193 4.40 -3.03 -3.48
C ILE A 193 4.97 -4.43 -3.39
N PHE A 194 4.11 -5.44 -3.58
CA PHE A 194 4.46 -6.85 -3.44
C PHE A 194 3.57 -7.73 -4.33
N PRO A 195 3.95 -8.99 -4.61
CA PRO A 195 3.10 -9.91 -5.35
C PRO A 195 1.79 -10.16 -4.60
N ASN A 196 0.67 -10.21 -5.31
CA ASN A 196 -0.66 -10.41 -4.73
C ASN A 196 -0.80 -11.72 -3.92
N TRP A 197 -0.05 -12.75 -4.30
CA TRP A 197 -0.04 -14.06 -3.63
C TRP A 197 0.84 -14.09 -2.36
N LEU A 198 1.63 -13.04 -2.09
CA LEU A 198 2.43 -12.98 -0.89
C LEU A 198 1.51 -12.77 0.32
N GLN A 199 1.43 -13.83 1.14
CA GLN A 199 0.59 -13.82 2.33
C GLN A 199 1.06 -12.74 3.30
N HIS A 200 0.13 -11.98 3.86
CA HIS A 200 0.43 -10.94 4.82
C HIS A 200 -0.71 -10.75 5.81
N GLN A 201 -0.37 -10.18 6.96
CA GLN A 201 -1.29 -9.84 8.04
C GLN A 201 -0.99 -8.47 8.61
N VAL A 202 -1.95 -7.90 9.34
CA VAL A 202 -1.77 -6.62 10.02
C VAL A 202 -2.13 -6.77 11.49
N TYR A 203 -1.16 -6.49 12.34
CA TYR A 203 -1.32 -6.60 13.79
C TYR A 203 -2.25 -5.51 14.34
N PRO A 204 -3.03 -5.84 15.39
CA PRO A 204 -3.77 -4.83 16.12
C PRO A 204 -2.82 -3.91 16.89
N PHE A 205 -3.31 -2.73 17.21
CA PHE A 205 -2.64 -1.79 18.10
C PHE A 205 -3.54 -1.40 19.27
N ARG A 206 -2.98 -0.71 20.26
CA ARG A 206 -3.68 -0.22 21.44
C ARG A 206 -3.67 1.30 21.48
N GLY A 207 -4.56 1.88 22.30
CA GLY A 207 -4.62 3.30 22.55
C GLY A 207 -5.56 4.04 21.60
N LYS A 208 -5.53 5.38 21.65
CA LYS A 208 -6.45 6.24 20.90
C LYS A 208 -5.87 6.61 19.54
N GLY A 209 -6.77 6.88 18.60
CA GLY A 209 -6.47 7.37 17.26
C GLY A 209 -6.83 6.38 16.16
N ILE A 210 -6.73 6.84 14.93
CA ILE A 210 -7.04 6.09 13.71
C ILE A 210 -5.75 5.86 12.94
N ARG A 211 -5.50 4.59 12.56
CA ARG A 211 -4.52 4.26 11.53
C ARG A 211 -5.28 4.16 10.21
N ARG A 212 -5.05 5.11 9.31
CA ARG A 212 -5.61 5.05 7.96
C ARG A 212 -4.57 4.49 7.01
N SER A 213 -4.94 3.40 6.32
CA SER A 213 -4.15 2.87 5.21
C SER A 213 -4.93 2.95 3.90
N ILE A 214 -4.20 2.96 2.79
CA ILE A 214 -4.69 2.76 1.44
C ILE A 214 -4.22 1.39 0.96
N SER A 215 -5.10 0.65 0.29
CA SER A 215 -4.76 -0.58 -0.40
C SER A 215 -5.36 -0.59 -1.80
N PHE A 216 -4.63 -1.16 -2.76
CA PHE A 216 -5.12 -1.33 -4.12
C PHE A 216 -4.37 -2.44 -4.85
N ASN A 217 -5.01 -3.03 -5.86
CA ASN A 217 -4.47 -4.11 -6.65
C ASN A 217 -4.35 -3.69 -8.12
N MET A 218 -3.23 -4.06 -8.74
CA MET A 218 -2.95 -3.74 -10.13
C MET A 218 -2.46 -4.97 -10.91
N SER A 219 -2.69 -4.93 -12.22
CA SER A 219 -2.06 -5.84 -13.19
C SER A 219 -1.40 -5.05 -14.31
N TYR A 220 -0.58 -5.74 -15.10
CA TYR A 220 0.15 -5.16 -16.22
C TYR A 220 0.27 -6.14 -17.38
N ASN A 221 0.54 -5.61 -18.59
CA ASN A 221 0.89 -6.38 -19.78
C ASN A 221 2.08 -5.75 -20.49
N PHE A 222 2.90 -6.62 -21.11
CA PHE A 222 4.00 -6.24 -22.01
C PHE A 222 3.58 -6.20 -23.46
#